data_d96e61a09eb99810206621a9cb46fb33
#
_entry.id   d96e61a09eb99810206621a9cb46fb33
#
_cell.length_a   1.000
_cell.length_b   1.000
_cell.length_c   1.000
_cell.angle_alpha   90.00
_cell.angle_beta   90.00
_cell.angle_gamma   90.00
#
_symmetry.space_group_name_H-M   'P 1'
#
loop_
_entity.id
_entity.type
_entity.pdbx_description
1 polymer ?
#
loop_
_entity_poly.entity_id
_entity_poly.type
_entity_poly.pdbx_seq_one_letter_code
_entity_poly.pdbx_strand_id
1 'polypeptide(L)'
;VDKVGNDFRGDPSSALLEVLDPEQNNTFYDNYLELEYDLSKVLFIATANDIQHISPALRDRLEIIDLNGYAVEEKVQIAKRHLLPKQKELHGLKAMNIKVGDAVLEKIIEDYTRESGVRELDRQLASIMRSQAKEYVIKSKLKPALTTKDIQKILGKPRYSNDLYKIANMPGVAVGLAYTYVGGDILF
;
A
#
# COMPACT_ATOMS: atom_id res chain seq x y z
N VAL A 1 15.02 -0.95 7.06
CA VAL A 1 16.43 -0.47 7.18
C VAL A 1 16.45 1.06 7.33
N ASP A 2 15.66 1.81 6.57
CA ASP A 2 15.55 3.28 6.61
C ASP A 2 15.05 3.86 7.96
N LYS A 3 14.47 3.04 8.84
CA LYS A 3 13.96 3.43 10.16
C LYS A 3 14.87 3.02 11.31
N VAL A 4 16.02 2.50 11.00
CA VAL A 4 17.04 2.16 11.99
C VAL A 4 17.77 3.46 12.35
N GLY A 5 17.45 4.03 13.52
CA GLY A 5 18.06 5.27 14.02
C GLY A 5 19.26 4.99 14.89
N ASN A 6 20.15 5.99 14.99
CA ASN A 6 21.24 5.96 15.94
C ASN A 6 20.70 6.33 17.33
N ASP A 7 20.66 5.37 18.22
CA ASP A 7 20.33 5.58 19.63
C ASP A 7 21.59 5.63 20.49
N PHE A 8 21.49 6.18 21.69
CA PHE A 8 22.55 6.20 22.72
C PHE A 8 23.15 4.81 23.04
N ARG A 9 22.56 3.75 22.54
CA ARG A 9 22.96 2.34 22.80
C ARG A 9 23.78 1.72 21.68
N GLY A 10 24.09 2.43 20.63
CA GLY A 10 24.90 1.96 19.51
C GLY A 10 24.39 2.39 18.15
N ASP A 11 25.18 2.13 17.12
CA ASP A 11 24.81 2.34 15.72
C ASP A 11 24.49 1.00 15.04
N PRO A 12 23.21 0.64 14.90
CA PRO A 12 22.81 -0.58 14.21
C PRO A 12 23.19 -0.59 12.72
N SER A 13 23.41 0.61 12.12
CA SER A 13 23.86 0.68 10.73
C SER A 13 25.28 0.14 10.57
N SER A 14 26.14 0.37 11.55
CA SER A 14 27.50 -0.20 11.55
C SER A 14 27.49 -1.73 11.67
N ALA A 15 26.62 -2.29 12.52
CA ALA A 15 26.46 -3.74 12.62
C ALA A 15 25.97 -4.36 11.30
N LEU A 16 25.04 -3.66 10.59
CA LEU A 16 24.58 -4.11 9.27
C LEU A 16 25.69 -4.06 8.21
N LEU A 17 26.64 -3.12 8.30
CA LEU A 17 27.78 -3.09 7.39
C LEU A 17 28.67 -4.33 7.56
N GLU A 18 28.90 -4.77 8.78
CA GLU A 18 29.68 -5.99 9.07
C GLU A 18 28.94 -7.26 8.58
N VAL A 19 27.64 -7.36 8.86
CA VAL A 19 26.78 -8.48 8.43
C VAL A 19 26.71 -8.62 6.91
N LEU A 20 26.65 -7.50 6.20
CA LEU A 20 26.48 -7.48 4.74
C LEU A 20 27.81 -7.48 3.97
N ASP A 21 28.95 -7.37 4.65
CA ASP A 21 30.26 -7.39 4.02
C ASP A 21 30.71 -8.83 3.78
N PRO A 22 30.89 -9.28 2.53
CA PRO A 22 31.34 -10.65 2.23
C PRO A 22 32.73 -10.99 2.78
N GLU A 23 33.57 -9.99 3.02
CA GLU A 23 34.92 -10.19 3.56
C GLU A 23 34.94 -10.41 5.07
N GLN A 24 33.88 -9.95 5.79
CA GLN A 24 33.80 -9.97 7.25
C GLN A 24 32.73 -10.90 7.80
N ASN A 25 31.68 -11.15 7.04
CA ASN A 25 30.49 -11.88 7.51
C ASN A 25 30.71 -13.36 7.79
N ASN A 26 31.85 -13.93 7.37
CA ASN A 26 32.20 -15.31 7.67
C ASN A 26 32.67 -15.50 9.13
N THR A 27 33.05 -14.43 9.82
CA THR A 27 33.48 -14.41 11.21
C THR A 27 32.66 -13.38 12.03
N PHE A 28 31.38 -13.27 11.74
CA PHE A 28 30.49 -12.36 12.47
C PHE A 28 30.42 -12.76 13.95
N TYR A 29 30.75 -11.84 14.85
CA TYR A 29 30.73 -12.08 16.29
C TYR A 29 29.46 -11.51 16.94
N ASP A 30 28.64 -12.40 17.53
CA ASP A 30 27.49 -12.00 18.32
C ASP A 30 27.96 -11.65 19.76
N ASN A 31 27.88 -10.36 20.09
CA ASN A 31 28.31 -9.84 21.39
C ASN A 31 27.41 -10.30 22.56
N TYR A 32 26.20 -10.78 22.29
CA TYR A 32 25.30 -11.26 23.34
C TYR A 32 25.54 -12.74 23.65
N LEU A 33 25.74 -13.54 22.62
CA LEU A 33 25.99 -14.98 22.76
C LEU A 33 27.47 -15.28 22.93
N GLU A 34 28.37 -14.31 22.69
CA GLU A 34 29.83 -14.45 22.70
C GLU A 34 30.33 -15.61 21.79
N LEU A 35 29.71 -15.71 20.62
CA LEU A 35 29.99 -16.74 19.61
C LEU A 35 30.20 -16.15 18.23
N GLU A 36 31.09 -16.77 17.46
CA GLU A 36 31.26 -16.47 16.04
C GLU A 36 30.27 -17.26 15.17
N TYR A 37 29.72 -16.60 14.15
CA TYR A 37 28.84 -17.21 13.17
C TYR A 37 29.31 -16.93 11.75
N ASP A 38 29.30 -17.97 10.92
CA ASP A 38 29.51 -17.82 9.47
C ASP A 38 28.19 -17.45 8.77
N LEU A 39 28.08 -16.19 8.36
CA LEU A 39 26.93 -15.65 7.63
C LEU A 39 27.15 -15.63 6.11
N SER A 40 28.27 -16.16 5.59
CA SER A 40 28.63 -16.12 4.17
C SER A 40 27.60 -16.81 3.25
N LYS A 41 26.82 -17.74 3.77
CA LYS A 41 25.79 -18.50 3.04
C LYS A 41 24.37 -18.00 3.29
N VAL A 42 24.21 -16.87 3.98
CA VAL A 42 22.91 -16.31 4.32
C VAL A 42 22.48 -15.29 3.26
N LEU A 43 21.28 -15.45 2.74
CA LEU A 43 20.66 -14.44 1.88
C LEU A 43 19.96 -13.39 2.75
N PHE A 44 20.39 -12.15 2.64
CA PHE A 44 19.78 -11.03 3.36
C PHE A 44 18.79 -10.30 2.46
N ILE A 45 17.56 -10.13 2.94
CA ILE A 45 16.51 -9.34 2.27
C ILE A 45 16.10 -8.21 3.21
N ALA A 46 16.31 -6.97 2.77
CA ALA A 46 15.95 -5.79 3.51
C ALA A 46 14.82 -5.05 2.81
N THR A 47 13.96 -4.39 3.57
CA THR A 47 12.91 -3.50 3.04
C THR A 47 13.12 -2.08 3.55
N ALA A 48 12.84 -1.11 2.70
CA ALA A 48 12.91 0.30 3.01
C ALA A 48 11.73 1.05 2.35
N ASN A 49 11.33 2.14 2.95
CA ASN A 49 10.33 3.05 2.36
C ASN A 49 11.01 4.18 1.58
N ASP A 50 12.19 4.59 2.00
CA ASP A 50 12.93 5.68 1.41
C ASP A 50 14.43 5.36 1.37
N ILE A 51 14.97 5.30 0.17
CA ILE A 51 16.39 5.02 -0.07
C ILE A 51 17.30 6.16 0.40
N GLN A 52 16.78 7.39 0.48
CA GLN A 52 17.58 8.55 0.87
C GLN A 52 18.01 8.49 2.34
N HIS A 53 17.25 7.78 3.18
CA HIS A 53 17.55 7.58 4.59
C HIS A 53 18.51 6.39 4.87
N ILE A 54 18.90 5.66 3.83
CA ILE A 54 19.89 4.59 3.94
C ILE A 54 21.29 5.21 3.70
N SER A 55 22.23 4.91 4.59
CA SER A 55 23.60 5.41 4.44
C SER A 55 24.23 4.98 3.10
N PRO A 56 25.05 5.84 2.46
CA PRO A 56 25.71 5.47 1.21
C PRO A 56 26.48 4.16 1.28
N ALA A 57 27.19 3.93 2.40
CA ALA A 57 27.97 2.74 2.62
C ALA A 57 27.13 1.44 2.62
N LEU A 58 25.91 1.49 3.16
CA LEU A 58 24.96 0.38 3.08
C LEU A 58 24.38 0.20 1.68
N ARG A 59 24.07 1.30 1.00
CA ARG A 59 23.55 1.23 -0.39
C ARG A 59 24.51 0.55 -1.35
N ASP A 60 25.80 0.79 -1.19
CA ASP A 60 26.84 0.20 -2.04
C ASP A 60 26.97 -1.33 -1.88
N ARG A 61 26.43 -1.89 -0.79
CA ARG A 61 26.42 -3.33 -0.49
C ARG A 61 25.09 -4.02 -0.81
N LEU A 62 24.10 -3.27 -1.30
CA LEU A 62 22.75 -3.77 -1.56
C LEU A 62 22.40 -3.70 -3.03
N GLU A 63 21.79 -4.75 -3.54
CA GLU A 63 21.04 -4.68 -4.80
C GLU A 63 19.69 -4.05 -4.53
N ILE A 64 19.43 -2.90 -5.18
CA ILE A 64 18.21 -2.13 -4.96
C ILE A 64 17.18 -2.52 -6.01
N ILE A 65 16.03 -3.00 -5.53
CA ILE A 65 14.88 -3.33 -6.36
C ILE A 65 13.75 -2.37 -6.01
N ASP A 66 13.47 -1.43 -6.93
CA ASP A 66 12.38 -0.46 -6.74
C ASP A 66 11.02 -1.12 -7.01
N LEU A 67 10.10 -0.97 -6.06
CA LEU A 67 8.71 -1.38 -6.20
C LEU A 67 7.83 -0.16 -6.46
N ASN A 68 7.41 -0.01 -7.71
CA ASN A 68 6.51 1.06 -8.10
C ASN A 68 5.10 0.84 -7.55
N GLY A 69 4.32 1.93 -7.46
CA GLY A 69 2.91 1.85 -7.15
C GLY A 69 2.11 1.16 -8.26
N TYR A 70 0.93 0.67 -7.92
CA TYR A 70 0.02 0.02 -8.88
C TYR A 70 -0.79 1.03 -9.67
N ALA A 71 -0.95 0.79 -10.97
CA ALA A 71 -1.92 1.50 -11.81
C ALA A 71 -3.37 1.16 -11.40
N VAL A 72 -4.33 1.98 -11.83
CA VAL A 72 -5.75 1.78 -11.46
C VAL A 72 -6.25 0.42 -11.93
N GLU A 73 -5.89 -0.01 -13.14
CA GLU A 73 -6.24 -1.29 -13.72
C GLU A 73 -5.68 -2.47 -12.91
N GLU A 74 -4.44 -2.34 -12.46
CA GLU A 74 -3.79 -3.33 -11.60
C GLU A 74 -4.49 -3.42 -10.24
N LYS A 75 -4.81 -2.27 -9.62
CA LYS A 75 -5.57 -2.22 -8.36
C LYS A 75 -6.94 -2.88 -8.48
N VAL A 76 -7.63 -2.71 -9.62
CA VAL A 76 -8.90 -3.40 -9.90
C VAL A 76 -8.69 -4.91 -9.93
N GLN A 77 -7.65 -5.41 -10.60
CA GLN A 77 -7.36 -6.84 -10.65
C GLN A 77 -6.99 -7.39 -9.27
N ILE A 78 -6.16 -6.67 -8.51
CA ILE A 78 -5.81 -7.04 -7.13
C ILE A 78 -7.08 -7.08 -6.25
N ALA A 79 -7.95 -6.08 -6.37
CA ALA A 79 -9.20 -6.04 -5.64
C ALA A 79 -10.09 -7.25 -5.93
N LYS A 80 -10.24 -7.63 -7.19
CA LYS A 80 -11.07 -8.76 -7.61
C LYS A 80 -10.50 -10.11 -7.16
N ARG A 81 -9.21 -10.31 -7.38
CA ARG A 81 -8.56 -11.62 -7.18
C ARG A 81 -8.21 -11.90 -5.72
N HIS A 82 -7.90 -10.85 -4.96
CA HIS A 82 -7.34 -11.00 -3.62
C HIS A 82 -8.15 -10.29 -2.53
N LEU A 83 -8.44 -8.99 -2.69
CA LEU A 83 -9.02 -8.22 -1.59
C LEU A 83 -10.50 -8.58 -1.35
N LEU A 84 -11.33 -8.63 -2.39
CA LEU A 84 -12.74 -8.98 -2.24
C LEU A 84 -12.97 -10.38 -1.66
N PRO A 85 -12.31 -11.46 -2.14
CA PRO A 85 -12.42 -12.77 -1.53
C PRO A 85 -12.00 -12.77 -0.06
N LYS A 86 -10.87 -12.15 0.27
CA LYS A 86 -10.37 -12.01 1.64
C LYS A 86 -11.39 -11.29 2.53
N GLN A 87 -11.90 -10.13 2.08
CA GLN A 87 -12.86 -9.36 2.88
C GLN A 87 -14.21 -10.05 3.03
N LYS A 88 -14.68 -10.80 2.04
CA LYS A 88 -15.87 -11.64 2.17
C LYS A 88 -15.68 -12.72 3.24
N GLU A 89 -14.55 -13.38 3.25
CA GLU A 89 -14.24 -14.41 4.25
C GLU A 89 -14.17 -13.84 5.66
N LEU A 90 -13.44 -12.74 5.85
CA LEU A 90 -13.29 -12.07 7.14
C LEU A 90 -14.63 -11.55 7.72
N HIS A 91 -15.59 -11.24 6.88
CA HIS A 91 -16.90 -10.71 7.31
C HIS A 91 -18.04 -11.76 7.25
N GLY A 92 -17.70 -13.05 7.10
CA GLY A 92 -18.71 -14.14 7.09
C GLY A 92 -19.59 -14.17 5.84
N LEU A 93 -19.18 -13.53 4.76
CA LEU A 93 -19.95 -13.43 3.50
C LEU A 93 -19.41 -14.36 2.39
N LYS A 94 -18.55 -15.32 2.73
CA LYS A 94 -17.89 -16.22 1.74
C LYS A 94 -18.88 -16.96 0.84
N ALA A 95 -19.97 -17.46 1.44
CA ALA A 95 -21.03 -18.18 0.71
C ALA A 95 -21.98 -17.24 -0.06
N MET A 96 -21.87 -15.93 0.12
CA MET A 96 -22.80 -14.96 -0.44
C MET A 96 -22.34 -14.47 -1.81
N ASN A 97 -23.29 -14.44 -2.77
CA ASN A 97 -22.99 -13.93 -4.11
C ASN A 97 -23.08 -12.40 -4.16
N ILE A 98 -22.06 -11.71 -3.64
CA ILE A 98 -21.91 -10.27 -3.74
C ILE A 98 -20.92 -9.97 -4.85
N LYS A 99 -21.37 -9.24 -5.88
CA LYS A 99 -20.54 -8.82 -7.01
C LYS A 99 -20.28 -7.33 -6.94
N VAL A 100 -19.02 -6.94 -7.15
CA VAL A 100 -18.59 -5.55 -7.35
C VAL A 100 -17.98 -5.49 -8.74
N GLY A 101 -18.64 -4.76 -9.65
CA GLY A 101 -18.17 -4.64 -11.03
C GLY A 101 -16.92 -3.76 -11.16
N ASP A 102 -16.21 -3.88 -12.27
CA ASP A 102 -14.95 -3.17 -12.52
C ASP A 102 -15.13 -1.66 -12.45
N ALA A 103 -16.14 -1.12 -13.13
CA ALA A 103 -16.46 0.32 -13.08
C ALA A 103 -16.77 0.84 -11.66
N VAL A 104 -17.30 -0.03 -10.78
CA VAL A 104 -17.53 0.33 -9.38
C VAL A 104 -16.24 0.30 -8.58
N LEU A 105 -15.34 -0.65 -8.86
CA LEU A 105 -14.02 -0.71 -8.25
C LEU A 105 -13.15 0.48 -8.67
N GLU A 106 -13.11 0.81 -9.96
CA GLU A 106 -12.44 2.01 -10.48
C GLU A 106 -12.93 3.25 -9.75
N LYS A 107 -14.25 3.40 -9.63
CA LYS A 107 -14.85 4.53 -8.92
C LYS A 107 -14.48 4.57 -7.43
N ILE A 108 -14.36 3.41 -6.76
CA ILE A 108 -13.87 3.36 -5.37
C ILE A 108 -12.41 3.79 -5.30
N ILE A 109 -11.57 3.35 -6.23
CA ILE A 109 -10.16 3.70 -6.28
C ILE A 109 -9.99 5.21 -6.49
N GLU A 110 -10.66 5.78 -7.46
CA GLU A 110 -10.55 7.20 -7.82
C GLU A 110 -11.13 8.14 -6.76
N ASP A 111 -12.34 7.82 -6.25
CA ASP A 111 -13.10 8.73 -5.39
C ASP A 111 -12.75 8.59 -3.89
N TYR A 112 -12.23 7.44 -3.46
CA TYR A 112 -12.08 7.15 -2.04
C TYR A 112 -10.68 6.75 -1.61
N THR A 113 -9.74 6.54 -2.57
CA THR A 113 -8.35 6.19 -2.24
C THR A 113 -7.36 7.12 -2.95
N ARG A 114 -6.25 7.43 -2.26
CA ARG A 114 -5.14 8.19 -2.84
C ARG A 114 -3.84 7.64 -2.29
N GLU A 115 -3.43 6.50 -2.85
CA GLU A 115 -2.27 5.73 -2.40
C GLU A 115 -1.57 5.04 -3.57
N SER A 116 -0.28 4.81 -3.45
CA SER A 116 0.48 4.01 -4.43
C SER A 116 0.19 2.51 -4.33
N GLY A 117 -0.13 2.02 -3.14
CA GLY A 117 -0.49 0.64 -2.85
C GLY A 117 -1.99 0.36 -2.90
N VAL A 118 -2.43 -0.60 -2.09
CA VAL A 118 -3.84 -1.07 -2.00
C VAL A 118 -4.35 -1.18 -0.56
N ARG A 119 -3.67 -0.58 0.42
CA ARG A 119 -4.06 -0.67 1.84
C ARG A 119 -5.34 0.10 2.14
N GLU A 120 -5.49 1.29 1.59
CA GLU A 120 -6.70 2.08 1.77
C GLU A 120 -7.86 1.45 1.01
N LEU A 121 -7.60 0.93 -0.20
CA LEU A 121 -8.59 0.17 -0.95
C LEU A 121 -9.09 -1.04 -0.16
N ASP A 122 -8.20 -1.81 0.48
CA ASP A 122 -8.59 -2.94 1.35
C ASP A 122 -9.50 -2.47 2.51
N ARG A 123 -9.20 -1.32 3.12
CA ARG A 123 -10.03 -0.72 4.19
C ARG A 123 -11.40 -0.27 3.68
N GLN A 124 -11.49 0.32 2.49
CA GLN A 124 -12.77 0.72 1.90
C GLN A 124 -13.63 -0.50 1.57
N LEU A 125 -13.03 -1.53 0.98
CA LEU A 125 -13.71 -2.81 0.71
C LEU A 125 -14.18 -3.49 2.01
N ALA A 126 -13.37 -3.48 3.06
CA ALA A 126 -13.76 -3.96 4.39
C ALA A 126 -15.00 -3.21 4.93
N SER A 127 -15.05 -1.88 4.78
CA SER A 127 -16.21 -1.09 5.19
C SER A 127 -17.47 -1.45 4.41
N ILE A 128 -17.33 -1.70 3.10
CA ILE A 128 -18.44 -2.15 2.25
C ILE A 128 -18.94 -3.52 2.71
N MET A 129 -18.02 -4.48 2.92
CA MET A 129 -18.41 -5.82 3.36
C MET A 129 -19.05 -5.81 4.75
N ARG A 130 -18.55 -5.02 5.71
CA ARG A 130 -19.20 -4.84 7.02
C ARG A 130 -20.61 -4.31 6.90
N SER A 131 -20.82 -3.32 6.02
CA SER A 131 -22.16 -2.78 5.77
C SER A 131 -23.10 -3.84 5.19
N GLN A 132 -22.63 -4.66 4.25
CA GLN A 132 -23.41 -5.75 3.68
C GLN A 132 -23.73 -6.83 4.74
N ALA A 133 -22.76 -7.20 5.57
CA ALA A 133 -22.98 -8.14 6.67
C ALA A 133 -24.03 -7.62 7.65
N LYS A 134 -23.96 -6.34 8.04
CA LYS A 134 -24.96 -5.70 8.89
C LYS A 134 -26.35 -5.72 8.24
N GLU A 135 -26.47 -5.35 6.98
CA GLU A 135 -27.76 -5.38 6.26
C GLU A 135 -28.35 -6.81 6.19
N TYR A 136 -27.50 -7.80 5.98
CA TYR A 136 -27.92 -9.21 5.95
C TYR A 136 -28.49 -9.65 7.31
N VAL A 137 -27.81 -9.35 8.40
CA VAL A 137 -28.27 -9.72 9.75
C VAL A 137 -29.60 -9.03 10.11
N ILE A 138 -29.75 -7.74 9.74
CA ILE A 138 -30.96 -6.98 10.12
C ILE A 138 -32.14 -7.30 9.20
N LYS A 139 -31.92 -7.42 7.89
CA LYS A 139 -32.98 -7.48 6.88
C LYS A 139 -33.11 -8.84 6.22
N SER A 140 -32.23 -9.77 6.48
CA SER A 140 -32.09 -11.06 5.78
C SER A 140 -32.05 -10.92 4.25
N LYS A 141 -31.59 -9.75 3.75
CA LYS A 141 -31.50 -9.42 2.33
C LYS A 141 -30.10 -8.90 2.01
N LEU A 142 -29.54 -9.40 0.94
CA LEU A 142 -28.30 -8.91 0.35
C LEU A 142 -28.53 -8.39 -1.05
N LYS A 143 -27.83 -7.34 -1.43
CA LYS A 143 -27.76 -6.92 -2.82
C LYS A 143 -26.74 -7.76 -3.56
N PRO A 144 -27.14 -8.52 -4.59
CA PRO A 144 -26.22 -9.39 -5.33
C PRO A 144 -25.20 -8.61 -6.16
N ALA A 145 -25.52 -7.37 -6.55
CA ALA A 145 -24.62 -6.46 -7.24
C ALA A 145 -24.67 -5.06 -6.61
N LEU A 146 -23.49 -4.54 -6.28
CA LEU A 146 -23.37 -3.19 -5.72
C LEU A 146 -23.18 -2.17 -6.85
N THR A 147 -23.89 -1.05 -6.72
CA THR A 147 -23.81 0.09 -7.64
C THR A 147 -23.02 1.23 -7.02
N THR A 148 -22.59 2.20 -7.83
CA THR A 148 -21.92 3.41 -7.35
C THR A 148 -22.75 4.17 -6.31
N LYS A 149 -24.09 4.20 -6.47
CA LYS A 149 -25.00 4.83 -5.49
C LYS A 149 -25.00 4.10 -4.14
N ASP A 150 -24.85 2.77 -4.15
CA ASP A 150 -24.73 1.99 -2.91
C ASP A 150 -23.39 2.28 -2.21
N ILE A 151 -22.32 2.39 -2.96
CA ILE A 151 -21.01 2.77 -2.44
C ILE A 151 -21.05 4.15 -1.78
N GLN A 152 -21.66 5.15 -2.43
CA GLN A 152 -21.80 6.48 -1.84
C GLN A 152 -22.64 6.49 -0.55
N LYS A 153 -23.66 5.63 -0.44
CA LYS A 153 -24.42 5.48 0.81
C LYS A 153 -23.59 4.88 1.94
N ILE A 154 -22.67 3.98 1.61
CA ILE A 154 -21.85 3.25 2.58
C ILE A 154 -20.62 4.06 2.99
N LEU A 155 -19.89 4.62 2.01
CA LEU A 155 -18.63 5.32 2.23
C LEU A 155 -18.79 6.83 2.43
N GLY A 156 -19.98 7.37 2.11
CA GLY A 156 -20.25 8.80 2.14
C GLY A 156 -19.91 9.50 0.81
N LYS A 157 -19.77 10.82 0.87
CA LYS A 157 -19.39 11.63 -0.30
C LYS A 157 -17.97 11.25 -0.76
N PRO A 158 -17.69 11.29 -2.08
CA PRO A 158 -16.34 11.15 -2.61
C PRO A 158 -15.37 12.08 -1.87
N ARG A 159 -14.22 11.54 -1.51
CA ARG A 159 -13.14 12.32 -0.85
C ARG A 159 -12.29 13.07 -1.87
N TYR A 160 -12.15 12.48 -3.04
CA TYR A 160 -11.38 13.00 -4.15
C TYR A 160 -12.32 13.16 -5.33
N SER A 161 -12.41 14.34 -5.92
CA SER A 161 -13.23 14.57 -7.11
C SER A 161 -12.33 15.01 -8.26
N ASN A 162 -12.53 14.40 -9.42
CA ASN A 162 -11.88 14.83 -10.65
C ASN A 162 -12.56 16.05 -11.29
N ASP A 163 -13.44 16.75 -10.55
CA ASP A 163 -14.11 17.95 -11.04
C ASP A 163 -13.16 19.12 -11.34
N LEU A 164 -11.92 19.02 -10.89
CA LEU A 164 -10.86 19.99 -11.17
C LEU A 164 -10.62 20.19 -12.68
N TYR A 165 -10.82 19.16 -13.52
CA TYR A 165 -10.70 19.29 -14.98
C TYR A 165 -11.72 20.27 -15.59
N LYS A 166 -12.84 20.53 -14.91
CA LYS A 166 -13.86 21.48 -15.39
C LYS A 166 -13.42 22.94 -15.25
N ILE A 167 -12.47 23.22 -14.36
CA ILE A 167 -11.98 24.56 -14.06
C ILE A 167 -10.91 24.99 -15.09
N ALA A 168 -10.27 24.06 -15.78
CA ALA A 168 -9.18 24.34 -16.73
C ALA A 168 -9.55 25.27 -17.89
N ASN A 169 -10.85 25.44 -18.19
CA ASN A 169 -11.35 26.32 -19.26
C ASN A 169 -11.78 27.70 -18.75
N MET A 170 -11.50 28.06 -17.50
CA MET A 170 -11.85 29.38 -16.98
C MET A 170 -10.76 30.40 -17.31
N PRO A 171 -11.12 31.59 -17.90
CA PRO A 171 -10.15 32.66 -18.09
C PRO A 171 -9.47 33.07 -16.76
N GLY A 172 -8.16 33.21 -16.78
CA GLY A 172 -7.37 33.58 -15.61
C GLY A 172 -6.91 32.41 -14.73
N VAL A 173 -7.23 31.17 -15.11
CA VAL A 173 -6.74 29.96 -14.41
C VAL A 173 -5.61 29.33 -15.24
N ALA A 174 -4.46 29.12 -14.59
CA ALA A 174 -3.34 28.37 -15.16
C ALA A 174 -3.26 26.98 -14.52
N VAL A 175 -3.05 25.95 -15.34
CA VAL A 175 -2.92 24.56 -14.88
C VAL A 175 -1.46 24.25 -14.68
N GLY A 176 -1.08 23.89 -13.45
CA GLY A 176 0.23 23.36 -13.12
C GLY A 176 0.21 21.82 -12.99
N LEU A 177 1.31 21.18 -13.32
CA LEU A 177 1.51 19.75 -13.06
C LEU A 177 2.39 19.58 -11.83
N ALA A 178 1.95 18.75 -10.90
CA ALA A 178 2.73 18.36 -9.74
C ALA A 178 3.00 16.86 -9.76
N TYR A 179 4.20 16.48 -9.36
CA TYR A 179 4.53 15.08 -9.12
C TYR A 179 4.44 14.80 -7.63
N THR A 180 3.64 13.80 -7.25
CA THR A 180 3.44 13.39 -5.86
C THR A 180 3.83 11.94 -5.67
N TYR A 181 3.98 11.51 -4.42
CA TYR A 181 4.25 10.09 -4.08
C TYR A 181 3.17 9.12 -4.59
N VAL A 182 2.03 9.62 -5.04
CA VAL A 182 0.88 8.83 -5.53
C VAL A 182 0.78 8.89 -7.06
N GLY A 183 1.64 9.67 -7.70
CA GLY A 183 1.64 9.92 -9.15
C GLY A 183 1.51 11.40 -9.49
N GLY A 184 1.24 11.71 -10.76
CA GLY A 184 0.99 13.08 -11.22
C GLY A 184 -0.31 13.64 -10.67
N ASP A 185 -0.32 14.94 -10.33
CA ASP A 185 -1.49 15.69 -9.89
C ASP A 185 -1.57 17.04 -10.59
N ILE A 186 -2.75 17.62 -10.64
CA ILE A 186 -3.01 18.90 -11.29
C ILE A 186 -3.25 19.95 -10.21
N LEU A 187 -2.56 21.08 -10.33
CA LEU A 187 -2.72 22.27 -9.49
C LEU A 187 -3.32 23.42 -10.30
N PHE A 188 -4.11 24.27 -9.64
CA PHE A 188 -4.74 25.45 -10.20
C PHE A 188 -4.32 26.69 -9.43
#